data_9fd3d835b36c704ff430d342dc40d800
#
_entry.id   9fd3d835b36c704ff430d342dc40d800
#
_cell.length_a   1.000
_cell.length_b   1.000
_cell.length_c   1.000
_cell.angle_alpha   90.00
_cell.angle_beta   90.00
_cell.angle_gamma   90.00
#
_symmetry.space_group_name_H-M   'P 1'
#
loop_
_entity.id
_entity.type
_entity.pdbx_description
1 polymer ?
#
loop_
_entity_poly.entity_id
_entity_poly.type
_entity_poly.pdbx_seq_one_letter_code
_entity_poly.pdbx_strand_id
1 'polypeptide(L)'
;MRVDVVTIFPGMVEPVVAQSLLGKARERGLIDVQVHDLRRWADPPHRQVDDYAYGGGPGMLMKPEPIVRAVEELRTEASWTVLLSPQARPLTQPAVRRLAERRHLILVCGRYEGVDDRVRDLVIDEEISIGDYIVAGGEVPALVLIEATSRLTPGVVGCDDSVRDESHAAGLLEYPQYTRPEEFRGRRVPATLLSGDHGRVADWRRAHALRRTLDRRPDLLSEPDLTETQRRLLAEFDRGGQDDTNEQPPRPSSDRDGEAPA
;
A
#
# COMPACT_ATOMS: atom_id res chain seq x y z
N MET A 1 -0.78 15.20 -9.74
CA MET A 1 0.46 14.45 -9.47
C MET A 1 0.88 13.73 -10.75
N ARG A 2 2.16 13.80 -11.14
CA ARG A 2 2.72 13.02 -12.26
C ARG A 2 3.48 11.80 -11.70
N VAL A 3 3.37 10.66 -12.39
CA VAL A 3 4.11 9.43 -12.07
C VAL A 3 4.67 8.84 -13.36
N ASP A 4 5.97 8.70 -13.46
CA ASP A 4 6.65 7.98 -14.53
C ASP A 4 7.10 6.61 -14.00
N VAL A 5 6.68 5.53 -14.65
CA VAL A 5 7.05 4.16 -14.28
C VAL A 5 8.07 3.64 -15.29
N VAL A 6 9.26 3.31 -14.83
CA VAL A 6 10.34 2.74 -15.66
C VAL A 6 10.38 1.23 -15.44
N THR A 7 10.08 0.44 -16.45
CA THR A 7 9.94 -1.03 -16.37
C THR A 7 10.34 -1.71 -17.68
N ILE A 8 10.66 -2.98 -17.62
CA ILE A 8 10.84 -3.83 -18.84
C ILE A 8 9.54 -4.52 -19.27
N PHE A 9 8.44 -4.35 -18.49
CA PHE A 9 7.13 -4.94 -18.77
C PHE A 9 5.99 -3.91 -18.66
N PRO A 10 5.91 -2.92 -19.58
CA PRO A 10 4.86 -1.90 -19.58
C PRO A 10 3.45 -2.48 -19.54
N GLY A 11 3.23 -3.59 -20.24
CA GLY A 11 1.94 -4.29 -20.29
C GLY A 11 1.46 -4.85 -18.96
N MET A 12 2.28 -4.88 -17.90
CA MET A 12 1.85 -5.23 -16.55
C MET A 12 1.25 -4.02 -15.80
N VAL A 13 1.56 -2.81 -16.20
CA VAL A 13 1.16 -1.57 -15.50
C VAL A 13 0.05 -0.84 -16.24
N GLU A 14 0.21 -0.61 -17.53
CA GLU A 14 -0.71 0.20 -18.35
C GLU A 14 -2.20 -0.20 -18.24
N PRO A 15 -2.58 -1.50 -18.34
CA PRO A 15 -3.98 -1.88 -18.26
C PRO A 15 -4.62 -1.59 -16.90
N VAL A 16 -3.84 -1.67 -15.82
CA VAL A 16 -4.34 -1.46 -14.44
C VAL A 16 -4.58 0.03 -14.20
N VAL A 17 -3.62 0.89 -14.55
CA VAL A 17 -3.73 2.35 -14.34
C VAL A 17 -4.76 3.01 -15.28
N ALA A 18 -5.24 2.29 -16.28
CA ALA A 18 -6.31 2.74 -17.18
C ALA A 18 -7.72 2.41 -16.69
N GLN A 19 -7.86 1.71 -15.54
CA GLN A 19 -9.17 1.23 -15.08
C GLN A 19 -9.58 1.84 -13.74
N SER A 20 -10.88 1.63 -13.41
CA SER A 20 -11.46 1.96 -12.12
C SER A 20 -11.22 3.42 -11.70
N LEU A 21 -10.81 3.63 -10.45
CA LEU A 21 -10.56 4.94 -9.86
C LEU A 21 -9.37 5.64 -10.51
N LEU A 22 -8.28 4.90 -10.77
CA LEU A 22 -7.08 5.44 -11.43
C LEU A 22 -7.38 5.93 -12.85
N GLY A 23 -8.11 5.12 -13.65
CA GLY A 23 -8.50 5.50 -15.00
C GLY A 23 -9.32 6.79 -15.02
N LYS A 24 -10.34 6.89 -14.16
CA LYS A 24 -11.16 8.09 -14.02
C LYS A 24 -10.35 9.31 -13.56
N ALA A 25 -9.40 9.13 -12.65
CA ALA A 25 -8.54 10.20 -12.18
C ALA A 25 -7.61 10.72 -13.28
N ARG A 26 -7.09 9.83 -14.14
CA ARG A 26 -6.31 10.17 -15.33
C ARG A 26 -7.15 10.91 -16.37
N GLU A 27 -8.33 10.42 -16.70
CA GLU A 27 -9.27 11.08 -17.64
C GLU A 27 -9.63 12.51 -17.20
N ARG A 28 -9.73 12.73 -15.87
CA ARG A 28 -10.01 14.03 -15.27
C ARG A 28 -8.76 14.92 -15.10
N GLY A 29 -7.58 14.43 -15.46
CA GLY A 29 -6.32 15.17 -15.33
C GLY A 29 -5.85 15.39 -13.87
N LEU A 30 -6.39 14.64 -12.91
CA LEU A 30 -5.99 14.71 -11.50
C LEU A 30 -4.65 14.05 -11.25
N ILE A 31 -4.38 12.96 -11.98
CA ILE A 31 -3.09 12.26 -12.02
C ILE A 31 -2.67 12.04 -13.47
N ASP A 32 -1.36 12.05 -13.70
CA ASP A 32 -0.75 11.71 -14.99
C ASP A 32 0.22 10.56 -14.76
N VAL A 33 -0.11 9.36 -15.25
CA VAL A 33 0.73 8.17 -15.14
C VAL A 33 1.24 7.79 -16.52
N GLN A 34 2.55 7.87 -16.69
CA GLN A 34 3.27 7.48 -17.91
C GLN A 34 4.08 6.22 -17.64
N VAL A 35 4.00 5.24 -18.52
CA VAL A 35 4.74 3.97 -18.41
C VAL A 35 5.76 3.86 -19.52
N HIS A 36 6.99 3.60 -19.16
CA HIS A 36 8.13 3.61 -20.07
C HIS A 36 8.82 2.25 -20.13
N ASP A 37 9.03 1.73 -21.35
CA ASP A 37 9.88 0.56 -21.55
C ASP A 37 11.36 0.97 -21.41
N LEU A 38 12.03 0.44 -20.39
CA LEU A 38 13.44 0.69 -20.10
C LEU A 38 14.37 0.40 -21.29
N ARG A 39 13.97 -0.51 -22.19
CA ARG A 39 14.74 -0.85 -23.39
C ARG A 39 14.95 0.33 -24.34
N ARG A 40 14.18 1.40 -24.22
CA ARG A 40 14.36 2.65 -25.00
C ARG A 40 15.72 3.30 -24.74
N TRP A 41 16.27 3.13 -23.53
CA TRP A 41 17.54 3.71 -23.11
C TRP A 41 18.72 2.72 -23.14
N ALA A 42 18.48 1.48 -23.61
CA ALA A 42 19.52 0.50 -23.82
C ALA A 42 20.15 0.63 -25.22
N ASP A 43 21.44 0.30 -25.31
CA ASP A 43 22.21 0.43 -26.54
C ASP A 43 21.74 -0.56 -27.61
N PRO A 44 21.58 -0.09 -28.87
CA PRO A 44 21.28 -0.96 -30.00
C PRO A 44 22.49 -1.86 -30.34
N PRO A 45 22.31 -2.97 -31.07
CA PRO A 45 21.05 -3.43 -31.66
C PRO A 45 20.17 -4.22 -30.68
N HIS A 46 20.75 -4.84 -29.64
CA HIS A 46 20.05 -5.83 -28.79
C HIS A 46 19.20 -5.22 -27.68
N ARG A 47 19.42 -3.95 -27.35
CA ARG A 47 18.71 -3.24 -26.27
C ARG A 47 18.70 -4.04 -24.96
N GLN A 48 19.84 -4.63 -24.63
CA GLN A 48 20.02 -5.46 -23.45
C GLN A 48 20.03 -4.59 -22.19
N VAL A 49 19.23 -4.97 -21.20
CA VAL A 49 19.04 -4.24 -19.94
C VAL A 49 19.56 -4.99 -18.71
N ASP A 50 20.12 -6.18 -18.91
CA ASP A 50 20.60 -7.07 -17.86
C ASP A 50 21.95 -7.68 -18.24
N ASP A 51 22.72 -8.13 -17.23
CA ASP A 51 23.99 -8.82 -17.42
C ASP A 51 24.32 -9.67 -16.17
N TYR A 52 25.35 -10.51 -16.27
CA TYR A 52 25.84 -11.32 -15.17
C TYR A 52 26.43 -10.49 -14.03
N ALA A 53 26.19 -10.93 -12.79
CA ALA A 53 26.78 -10.28 -11.63
C ALA A 53 28.30 -10.49 -11.57
N TYR A 54 29.06 -9.45 -11.21
CA TYR A 54 30.46 -9.62 -10.83
C TYR A 54 30.55 -10.51 -9.59
N GLY A 55 31.55 -11.37 -9.52
CA GLY A 55 31.71 -12.35 -8.45
C GLY A 55 30.95 -13.66 -8.67
N GLY A 56 30.17 -13.76 -9.75
CA GLY A 56 29.36 -14.94 -10.07
C GLY A 56 28.08 -15.03 -9.23
N GLY A 57 27.39 -16.14 -9.33
CA GLY A 57 26.10 -16.40 -8.66
C GLY A 57 25.00 -16.72 -9.67
N PRO A 58 23.84 -17.18 -9.22
CA PRO A 58 22.68 -17.43 -10.07
C PRO A 58 22.01 -16.11 -10.52
N GLY A 59 21.40 -16.13 -11.69
CA GLY A 59 20.59 -15.01 -12.19
C GLY A 59 21.38 -13.89 -12.84
N MET A 60 20.69 -12.81 -13.12
CA MET A 60 21.17 -11.61 -13.82
C MET A 60 20.87 -10.37 -12.96
N LEU A 61 21.58 -9.28 -13.23
CA LEU A 61 21.30 -7.95 -12.66
C LEU A 61 20.88 -7.00 -13.77
N MET A 62 20.00 -6.06 -13.45
CA MET A 62 19.70 -4.95 -14.34
C MET A 62 20.90 -4.01 -14.43
N LYS A 63 21.27 -3.67 -15.65
CA LYS A 63 22.41 -2.79 -15.95
C LYS A 63 22.15 -1.37 -15.48
N PRO A 64 23.20 -0.65 -15.01
CA PRO A 64 23.05 0.72 -14.55
C PRO A 64 22.75 1.72 -15.67
N GLU A 65 23.38 1.59 -16.84
CA GLU A 65 23.30 2.61 -17.89
C GLU A 65 21.88 2.88 -18.37
N PRO A 66 21.02 1.88 -18.70
CA PRO A 66 19.67 2.15 -19.15
C PRO A 66 18.84 2.84 -18.05
N ILE A 67 19.00 2.44 -16.80
CA ILE A 67 18.23 3.01 -15.68
C ILE A 67 18.64 4.46 -15.42
N VAL A 68 19.94 4.72 -15.36
CA VAL A 68 20.47 6.08 -15.14
C VAL A 68 20.02 7.01 -16.25
N ARG A 69 20.18 6.62 -17.52
CA ARG A 69 19.71 7.42 -18.68
C ARG A 69 18.21 7.69 -18.64
N ALA A 70 17.40 6.67 -18.27
CA ALA A 70 15.97 6.83 -18.17
C ALA A 70 15.58 7.86 -17.09
N VAL A 71 16.19 7.75 -15.91
CA VAL A 71 15.90 8.67 -14.81
C VAL A 71 16.39 10.09 -15.14
N GLU A 72 17.60 10.24 -15.68
CA GLU A 72 18.14 11.54 -16.08
C GLU A 72 17.28 12.25 -17.12
N GLU A 73 16.74 11.52 -18.14
CA GLU A 73 15.84 12.09 -19.14
C GLU A 73 14.48 12.50 -18.58
N LEU A 74 13.92 11.71 -17.64
CA LEU A 74 12.61 11.96 -17.07
C LEU A 74 12.62 12.97 -15.92
N ARG A 75 13.77 13.14 -15.27
CA ARG A 75 13.92 13.94 -14.05
C ARG A 75 13.70 15.44 -14.29
N THR A 76 12.98 16.05 -13.37
CA THR A 76 12.80 17.50 -13.24
C THR A 76 13.24 17.92 -11.84
N GLU A 77 13.31 19.22 -11.56
CA GLU A 77 13.61 19.74 -10.21
C GLU A 77 12.61 19.28 -9.14
N ALA A 78 11.38 18.95 -9.55
CA ALA A 78 10.31 18.51 -8.65
C ALA A 78 10.23 16.96 -8.52
N SER A 79 11.10 16.22 -9.19
CA SER A 79 11.06 14.75 -9.22
C SER A 79 11.60 14.14 -7.92
N TRP A 80 11.02 13.00 -7.55
CA TRP A 80 11.50 12.11 -6.51
C TRP A 80 11.55 10.70 -7.08
N THR A 81 12.74 10.11 -7.13
CA THR A 81 12.97 8.80 -7.75
C THR A 81 12.94 7.71 -6.69
N VAL A 82 12.06 6.74 -6.87
CA VAL A 82 11.85 5.61 -5.96
C VAL A 82 12.23 4.30 -6.64
N LEU A 83 13.13 3.56 -6.04
CA LEU A 83 13.41 2.17 -6.41
C LEU A 83 12.52 1.22 -5.58
N LEU A 84 11.77 0.35 -6.27
CA LEU A 84 10.99 -0.70 -5.62
C LEU A 84 11.91 -1.89 -5.33
N SER A 85 12.23 -2.11 -4.05
CA SER A 85 13.22 -3.09 -3.60
C SER A 85 12.76 -3.80 -2.32
N PRO A 86 12.88 -5.15 -2.21
CA PRO A 86 12.58 -5.87 -0.98
C PRO A 86 13.57 -5.58 0.16
N GLN A 87 14.72 -4.97 -0.14
CA GLN A 87 15.74 -4.60 0.85
C GLN A 87 15.41 -3.31 1.60
N ALA A 88 14.40 -2.57 1.13
CA ALA A 88 14.02 -1.28 1.65
C ALA A 88 13.11 -1.36 2.87
N ARG A 89 12.87 -0.20 3.50
CA ARG A 89 11.87 -0.09 4.56
C ARG A 89 10.46 -0.30 4.00
N PRO A 90 9.58 -1.00 4.75
CA PRO A 90 8.20 -1.21 4.33
C PRO A 90 7.43 0.10 4.15
N LEU A 91 6.61 0.16 3.10
CA LEU A 91 5.68 1.25 2.84
C LEU A 91 4.65 1.33 3.97
N THR A 92 4.53 2.51 4.57
CA THR A 92 3.55 2.80 5.62
C THR A 92 2.65 3.97 5.21
N GLN A 93 1.50 4.12 5.84
CA GLN A 93 0.59 5.24 5.54
C GLN A 93 1.24 6.63 5.70
N PRO A 94 2.10 6.91 6.69
CA PRO A 94 2.89 8.13 6.73
C PRO A 94 3.81 8.32 5.52
N ALA A 95 4.47 7.25 5.05
CA ALA A 95 5.29 7.31 3.84
C ALA A 95 4.43 7.60 2.58
N VAL A 96 3.27 6.96 2.46
CA VAL A 96 2.31 7.22 1.38
C VAL A 96 1.88 8.69 1.36
N ARG A 97 1.54 9.28 2.52
CA ARG A 97 1.17 10.71 2.63
C ARG A 97 2.30 11.61 2.15
N ARG A 98 3.53 11.39 2.61
CA ARG A 98 4.70 12.16 2.22
C ARG A 98 4.98 12.07 0.70
N LEU A 99 4.78 10.90 0.11
CA LEU A 99 4.96 10.69 -1.34
C LEU A 99 3.82 11.31 -2.15
N ALA A 100 2.59 11.30 -1.64
CA ALA A 100 1.45 11.95 -2.28
C ALA A 100 1.59 13.48 -2.37
N GLU A 101 2.40 14.10 -1.52
CA GLU A 101 2.74 15.54 -1.57
C GLU A 101 3.73 15.87 -2.69
N ARG A 102 4.41 14.87 -3.26
CA ARG A 102 5.34 15.06 -4.37
C ARG A 102 4.59 15.38 -5.65
N ARG A 103 5.09 16.36 -6.39
CA ARG A 103 4.50 16.74 -7.69
C ARG A 103 4.80 15.73 -8.77
N HIS A 104 5.95 15.07 -8.68
CA HIS A 104 6.44 14.12 -9.66
C HIS A 104 7.20 12.97 -9.00
N LEU A 105 6.74 11.73 -9.24
CA LEU A 105 7.40 10.49 -8.83
C LEU A 105 7.96 9.77 -10.05
N ILE A 106 9.18 9.25 -9.96
CA ILE A 106 9.76 8.32 -10.93
C ILE A 106 9.91 6.99 -10.21
N LEU A 107 9.19 5.96 -10.66
CA LEU A 107 9.20 4.63 -10.05
C LEU A 107 10.04 3.69 -10.90
N VAL A 108 11.17 3.22 -10.35
CA VAL A 108 12.06 2.26 -11.01
C VAL A 108 11.67 0.86 -10.55
N CYS A 109 11.25 0.01 -11.49
CA CYS A 109 10.87 -1.36 -11.25
C CYS A 109 12.07 -2.29 -11.45
N GLY A 110 12.64 -2.78 -10.36
CA GLY A 110 13.68 -3.81 -10.38
C GLY A 110 13.14 -5.16 -10.88
N ARG A 111 13.98 -5.92 -11.58
CA ARG A 111 13.72 -7.29 -12.03
C ARG A 111 14.97 -8.15 -11.83
N TYR A 112 14.84 -9.45 -12.12
CA TYR A 112 15.91 -10.43 -11.95
C TYR A 112 16.35 -10.51 -10.47
N GLU A 113 17.67 -10.56 -10.20
CA GLU A 113 18.23 -10.53 -8.85
C GLU A 113 18.31 -9.10 -8.26
N GLY A 114 17.92 -8.10 -9.03
CA GLY A 114 17.93 -6.69 -8.65
C GLY A 114 18.55 -5.77 -9.67
N VAL A 115 18.90 -4.57 -9.25
CA VAL A 115 19.60 -3.57 -10.06
C VAL A 115 21.04 -3.46 -9.62
N ASP A 116 21.92 -3.04 -10.53
CA ASP A 116 23.31 -2.70 -10.19
C ASP A 116 23.33 -1.65 -9.09
N ASP A 117 24.12 -1.88 -8.04
CA ASP A 117 24.10 -1.07 -6.81
C ASP A 117 24.45 0.41 -7.06
N ARG A 118 25.26 0.71 -8.07
CA ARG A 118 25.61 2.08 -8.45
C ARG A 118 24.41 2.93 -8.87
N VAL A 119 23.30 2.31 -9.28
CA VAL A 119 22.04 3.02 -9.59
C VAL A 119 21.50 3.74 -8.37
N ARG A 120 21.65 3.13 -7.18
CA ARG A 120 21.21 3.71 -5.90
C ARG A 120 21.88 5.03 -5.61
N ASP A 121 23.20 5.05 -5.73
CA ASP A 121 24.00 6.23 -5.43
C ASP A 121 23.84 7.36 -6.46
N LEU A 122 23.56 6.99 -7.72
CA LEU A 122 23.56 7.95 -8.82
C LEU A 122 22.22 8.65 -9.01
N VAL A 123 21.10 7.92 -8.91
CA VAL A 123 19.81 8.46 -9.37
C VAL A 123 18.60 8.13 -8.46
N ILE A 124 18.75 7.35 -7.40
CA ILE A 124 17.66 6.99 -6.48
C ILE A 124 17.64 7.93 -5.29
N ASP A 125 16.48 8.52 -5.02
CA ASP A 125 16.26 9.38 -3.84
C ASP A 125 15.77 8.55 -2.64
N GLU A 126 15.04 7.43 -2.89
CA GLU A 126 14.48 6.57 -1.86
C GLU A 126 14.24 5.15 -2.38
N GLU A 127 14.39 4.17 -1.48
CA GLU A 127 13.98 2.79 -1.74
C GLU A 127 12.76 2.43 -0.91
N ILE A 128 11.82 1.66 -1.51
CA ILE A 128 10.57 1.26 -0.85
C ILE A 128 10.30 -0.22 -1.07
N SER A 129 9.98 -0.93 0.02
CA SER A 129 9.42 -2.28 0.03
C SER A 129 7.91 -2.22 0.24
N ILE A 130 7.17 -3.20 -0.27
CA ILE A 130 5.74 -3.37 0.04
C ILE A 130 5.48 -4.40 1.15
N GLY A 131 6.52 -4.94 1.76
CA GLY A 131 6.45 -5.91 2.86
C GLY A 131 7.56 -6.96 2.83
N ASP A 132 7.63 -7.79 3.86
CA ASP A 132 8.68 -8.78 4.08
C ASP A 132 8.40 -10.08 3.30
N TYR A 133 8.30 -9.95 1.98
CA TYR A 133 8.13 -11.07 1.04
C TYR A 133 8.68 -10.70 -0.33
N ILE A 134 8.99 -11.71 -1.13
CA ILE A 134 9.58 -11.54 -2.47
C ILE A 134 8.50 -11.65 -3.55
N VAL A 135 8.52 -10.71 -4.48
CA VAL A 135 7.75 -10.74 -5.73
C VAL A 135 8.70 -10.74 -6.93
N ALA A 136 8.21 -11.18 -8.09
CA ALA A 136 9.06 -11.36 -9.29
C ALA A 136 9.62 -10.05 -9.88
N GLY A 137 9.14 -8.88 -9.43
CA GLY A 137 9.64 -7.58 -9.89
C GLY A 137 8.87 -6.39 -9.35
N GLY A 138 9.33 -5.19 -9.66
CA GLY A 138 8.84 -3.94 -9.10
C GLY A 138 7.51 -3.43 -9.65
N GLU A 139 6.92 -4.04 -10.68
CA GLU A 139 5.70 -3.54 -11.32
C GLU A 139 4.48 -3.61 -10.41
N VAL A 140 4.31 -4.73 -9.68
CA VAL A 140 3.22 -4.87 -8.69
C VAL A 140 3.43 -3.92 -7.51
N PRO A 141 4.63 -3.82 -6.91
CA PRO A 141 4.94 -2.76 -5.94
C PRO A 141 4.67 -1.35 -6.44
N ALA A 142 5.00 -1.04 -7.69
CA ALA A 142 4.71 0.27 -8.29
C ALA A 142 3.20 0.54 -8.35
N LEU A 143 2.40 -0.45 -8.74
CA LEU A 143 0.94 -0.34 -8.75
C LEU A 143 0.38 -0.09 -7.34
N VAL A 144 0.89 -0.78 -6.32
CA VAL A 144 0.51 -0.54 -4.91
C VAL A 144 0.81 0.91 -4.51
N LEU A 145 1.99 1.42 -4.86
CA LEU A 145 2.39 2.79 -4.53
C LEU A 145 1.54 3.82 -5.29
N ILE A 146 1.28 3.62 -6.58
CA ILE A 146 0.41 4.47 -7.39
C ILE A 146 -1.00 4.52 -6.80
N GLU A 147 -1.60 3.36 -6.52
CA GLU A 147 -2.94 3.26 -5.93
C GLU A 147 -3.01 4.00 -4.59
N ALA A 148 -2.06 3.72 -3.69
CA ALA A 148 -2.03 4.31 -2.37
C ALA A 148 -1.85 5.84 -2.39
N THR A 149 -0.94 6.37 -3.23
CA THR A 149 -0.67 7.82 -3.31
C THR A 149 -1.76 8.57 -4.07
N SER A 150 -2.29 7.99 -5.15
CA SER A 150 -3.33 8.61 -5.97
C SER A 150 -4.61 8.86 -5.20
N ARG A 151 -4.99 7.98 -4.28
CA ARG A 151 -6.18 8.14 -3.42
C ARG A 151 -6.13 9.39 -2.55
N LEU A 152 -4.93 9.86 -2.21
CA LEU A 152 -4.72 11.06 -1.40
C LEU A 152 -4.71 12.34 -2.24
N THR A 153 -4.75 12.23 -3.57
CA THR A 153 -4.87 13.40 -4.44
C THR A 153 -6.31 13.94 -4.37
N PRO A 154 -6.51 15.25 -4.07
CA PRO A 154 -7.84 15.83 -3.95
C PRO A 154 -8.72 15.55 -5.18
N GLY A 155 -9.94 15.11 -4.94
CA GLY A 155 -10.93 14.81 -5.99
C GLY A 155 -10.79 13.43 -6.66
N VAL A 156 -9.80 12.61 -6.32
CA VAL A 156 -9.68 11.23 -6.80
C VAL A 156 -10.71 10.35 -6.10
N VAL A 157 -10.76 10.38 -4.78
CA VAL A 157 -11.81 9.73 -3.99
C VAL A 157 -13.01 10.66 -3.87
N GLY A 158 -14.23 10.13 -4.00
CA GLY A 158 -15.45 10.95 -4.04
C GLY A 158 -15.85 11.62 -2.72
N CYS A 159 -15.26 11.20 -1.60
CA CYS A 159 -15.52 11.78 -0.27
C CYS A 159 -14.19 11.85 0.51
N ASP A 160 -13.72 13.05 0.76
CA ASP A 160 -12.47 13.28 1.49
C ASP A 160 -12.53 12.78 2.94
N ASP A 161 -13.73 12.72 3.54
CA ASP A 161 -13.92 12.21 4.91
C ASP A 161 -13.70 10.69 4.99
N SER A 162 -13.93 9.96 3.89
CA SER A 162 -13.69 8.51 3.84
C SER A 162 -12.23 8.15 4.10
N VAL A 163 -11.29 8.98 3.62
CA VAL A 163 -9.84 8.75 3.78
C VAL A 163 -9.36 8.99 5.21
N ARG A 164 -10.13 9.79 6.00
CA ARG A 164 -9.75 10.13 7.38
C ARG A 164 -10.06 9.03 8.38
N ASP A 165 -11.12 8.26 8.15
CA ASP A 165 -11.61 7.22 9.06
C ASP A 165 -11.08 5.82 8.70
N GLU A 166 -10.30 5.68 7.63
CA GLU A 166 -9.73 4.39 7.20
C GLU A 166 -8.65 3.85 8.15
N SER A 167 -8.42 2.55 8.09
CA SER A 167 -7.32 1.89 8.80
C SER A 167 -5.99 2.61 8.55
N HIS A 168 -5.22 2.78 9.61
CA HIS A 168 -3.93 3.50 9.63
C HIS A 168 -4.01 5.03 9.42
N ALA A 169 -5.18 5.60 9.14
CA ALA A 169 -5.32 7.05 8.99
C ALA A 169 -5.03 7.80 10.30
N ALA A 170 -5.57 7.30 11.41
CA ALA A 170 -5.38 7.82 12.77
C ALA A 170 -4.56 6.89 13.68
N GLY A 171 -3.76 5.97 13.10
CA GLY A 171 -2.99 5.00 13.86
C GLY A 171 -3.79 3.80 14.37
N LEU A 172 -5.06 3.70 14.04
CA LEU A 172 -5.94 2.59 14.41
C LEU A 172 -6.38 1.78 13.19
N LEU A 173 -6.82 0.56 13.42
CA LEU A 173 -7.62 -0.18 12.45
C LEU A 173 -9.05 0.34 12.45
N GLU A 174 -9.70 0.26 11.31
CA GLU A 174 -11.09 0.64 11.15
C GLU A 174 -12.03 -0.31 11.93
N TYR A 175 -13.13 0.24 12.42
CA TYR A 175 -14.22 -0.49 13.07
C TYR A 175 -14.94 -1.43 12.10
N PRO A 176 -15.74 -2.44 12.58
CA PRO A 176 -16.55 -3.29 11.72
C PRO A 176 -17.62 -2.48 11.00
N GLN A 177 -17.74 -2.71 9.69
CA GLN A 177 -18.77 -2.08 8.85
C GLN A 177 -19.84 -3.09 8.44
N TYR A 178 -21.08 -2.62 8.37
CA TYR A 178 -22.24 -3.43 8.00
C TYR A 178 -23.04 -2.73 6.90
N THR A 179 -23.65 -3.52 6.01
CA THR A 179 -24.55 -3.06 4.95
C THR A 179 -25.85 -3.89 4.96
N ARG A 180 -26.77 -3.53 4.12
CA ARG A 180 -28.03 -4.27 3.91
C ARG A 180 -27.78 -5.68 3.39
N PRO A 181 -28.61 -6.67 3.76
CA PRO A 181 -29.79 -6.58 4.66
C PRO A 181 -29.38 -6.49 6.15
N GLU A 182 -30.34 -6.05 7.03
CA GLU A 182 -30.15 -5.93 8.47
C GLU A 182 -29.83 -7.28 9.15
N GLU A 183 -30.43 -8.35 8.65
CA GLU A 183 -30.14 -9.71 9.08
C GLU A 183 -29.72 -10.58 7.90
N PHE A 184 -28.61 -11.29 8.04
CA PHE A 184 -28.12 -12.25 7.06
C PHE A 184 -27.67 -13.56 7.74
N ARG A 185 -28.35 -14.65 7.41
CA ARG A 185 -28.06 -16.00 7.96
C ARG A 185 -28.05 -16.04 9.49
N GLY A 186 -29.01 -15.38 10.14
CA GLY A 186 -29.15 -15.31 11.59
C GLY A 186 -28.19 -14.35 12.29
N ARG A 187 -27.36 -13.59 11.54
CA ARG A 187 -26.49 -12.55 12.08
C ARG A 187 -27.08 -11.19 11.80
N ARG A 188 -27.20 -10.36 12.84
CA ARG A 188 -27.81 -9.04 12.75
C ARG A 188 -26.77 -7.93 12.79
N VAL A 189 -27.12 -6.80 12.18
CA VAL A 189 -26.43 -5.53 12.37
C VAL A 189 -26.57 -5.12 13.84
N PRO A 190 -25.52 -4.67 14.52
CA PRO A 190 -25.61 -4.19 15.90
C PRO A 190 -26.67 -3.11 16.08
N ALA A 191 -27.50 -3.26 17.14
CA ALA A 191 -28.62 -2.36 17.40
C ALA A 191 -28.19 -0.88 17.54
N THR A 192 -27.01 -0.64 18.08
CA THR A 192 -26.43 0.70 18.19
C THR A 192 -26.31 1.40 16.85
N LEU A 193 -25.95 0.67 15.78
CA LEU A 193 -25.83 1.23 14.42
C LEU A 193 -27.18 1.56 13.78
N LEU A 194 -28.26 0.97 14.27
CA LEU A 194 -29.63 1.19 13.82
C LEU A 194 -30.38 2.25 14.65
N SER A 195 -29.80 2.68 15.77
CA SER A 195 -30.47 3.54 16.76
C SER A 195 -30.76 4.97 16.29
N GLY A 196 -30.06 5.47 15.28
CA GLY A 196 -30.13 6.88 14.88
C GLY A 196 -29.40 7.85 15.84
N ASP A 197 -28.85 7.37 16.95
CA ASP A 197 -28.08 8.15 17.91
C ASP A 197 -26.62 8.28 17.42
N HIS A 198 -26.31 9.39 16.76
CA HIS A 198 -24.98 9.63 16.19
C HIS A 198 -23.86 9.63 17.25
N GLY A 199 -24.14 10.05 18.48
CA GLY A 199 -23.17 10.05 19.57
C GLY A 199 -22.79 8.62 19.97
N ARG A 200 -23.80 7.78 20.24
CA ARG A 200 -23.61 6.36 20.56
C ARG A 200 -22.95 5.60 19.41
N VAL A 201 -23.32 5.88 18.17
CA VAL A 201 -22.70 5.28 16.99
C VAL A 201 -21.21 5.66 16.90
N ALA A 202 -20.85 6.91 17.16
CA ALA A 202 -19.46 7.36 17.16
C ALA A 202 -18.62 6.69 18.25
N ASP A 203 -19.17 6.55 19.45
CA ASP A 203 -18.49 5.88 20.57
C ASP A 203 -18.34 4.38 20.32
N TRP A 204 -19.37 3.73 19.77
CA TRP A 204 -19.32 2.34 19.34
C TRP A 204 -18.20 2.11 18.31
N ARG A 205 -18.11 2.97 17.27
CA ARG A 205 -17.07 2.90 16.24
C ARG A 205 -15.67 3.03 16.84
N ARG A 206 -15.47 3.99 17.75
CA ARG A 206 -14.17 4.20 18.42
C ARG A 206 -13.78 3.01 19.29
N ALA A 207 -14.70 2.48 20.08
CA ALA A 207 -14.45 1.33 20.95
C ALA A 207 -14.05 0.09 20.12
N HIS A 208 -14.81 -0.19 19.05
CA HIS A 208 -14.51 -1.31 18.16
C HIS A 208 -13.19 -1.14 17.38
N ALA A 209 -12.85 0.08 16.93
CA ALA A 209 -11.57 0.37 16.30
C ALA A 209 -10.41 0.09 17.27
N LEU A 210 -10.49 0.58 18.51
CA LEU A 210 -9.50 0.33 19.55
C LEU A 210 -9.36 -1.15 19.86
N ARG A 211 -10.47 -1.84 20.12
CA ARG A 211 -10.45 -3.28 20.45
C ARG A 211 -9.82 -4.09 19.30
N ARG A 212 -10.27 -3.86 18.07
CA ARG A 212 -9.74 -4.53 16.88
C ARG A 212 -8.25 -4.27 16.70
N THR A 213 -7.79 -3.06 16.99
CA THR A 213 -6.36 -2.72 16.88
C THR A 213 -5.55 -3.49 17.93
N LEU A 214 -6.02 -3.51 19.19
CA LEU A 214 -5.36 -4.28 20.25
C LEU A 214 -5.26 -5.78 19.91
N ASP A 215 -6.32 -6.35 19.35
CA ASP A 215 -6.37 -7.77 19.03
C ASP A 215 -5.52 -8.17 17.83
N ARG A 216 -5.45 -7.31 16.80
CA ARG A 216 -4.86 -7.68 15.50
C ARG A 216 -3.54 -6.98 15.20
N ARG A 217 -3.36 -5.79 15.72
CA ARG A 217 -2.18 -4.96 15.47
C ARG A 217 -1.78 -4.19 16.75
N PRO A 218 -1.45 -4.91 17.83
CA PRO A 218 -1.03 -4.29 19.08
C PRO A 218 0.22 -3.40 18.92
N ASP A 219 1.01 -3.64 17.89
CA ASP A 219 2.16 -2.82 17.50
C ASP A 219 1.81 -1.37 17.12
N LEU A 220 0.56 -1.10 16.74
CA LEU A 220 0.07 0.24 16.43
C LEU A 220 -0.36 1.03 17.67
N LEU A 221 -0.54 0.36 18.81
CA LEU A 221 -0.96 0.95 20.07
C LEU A 221 0.08 0.65 21.16
N SER A 222 0.73 1.69 21.66
CA SER A 222 1.51 1.57 22.88
C SER A 222 0.58 1.72 24.07
N GLU A 223 0.47 0.70 24.94
CA GLU A 223 -0.39 0.78 26.13
C GLU A 223 -0.18 2.04 26.99
N PRO A 224 1.06 2.54 27.20
CA PRO A 224 1.26 3.80 27.91
C PRO A 224 0.67 5.01 27.18
N ASP A 225 0.44 4.94 25.87
CA ASP A 225 -0.03 6.06 25.05
C ASP A 225 -1.57 6.14 24.95
N LEU A 226 -2.32 5.17 25.52
CA LEU A 226 -3.77 5.24 25.57
C LEU A 226 -4.21 6.42 26.44
N THR A 227 -5.02 7.29 25.86
CA THR A 227 -5.66 8.39 26.60
C THR A 227 -6.66 7.86 27.61
N GLU A 228 -6.97 8.65 28.65
CA GLU A 228 -8.02 8.33 29.64
C GLU A 228 -9.36 7.99 28.97
N THR A 229 -9.72 8.74 27.93
CA THR A 229 -10.94 8.51 27.14
C THR A 229 -10.91 7.14 26.44
N GLN A 230 -9.78 6.74 25.87
CA GLN A 230 -9.64 5.44 25.22
C GLN A 230 -9.71 4.29 26.21
N ARG A 231 -9.08 4.42 27.37
CA ARG A 231 -9.20 3.42 28.46
C ARG A 231 -10.63 3.26 28.96
N ARG A 232 -11.35 4.38 29.10
CA ARG A 232 -12.77 4.35 29.50
C ARG A 232 -13.63 3.64 28.46
N LEU A 233 -13.46 3.96 27.17
CA LEU A 233 -14.19 3.33 26.07
C LEU A 233 -13.95 1.82 26.00
N LEU A 234 -12.71 1.37 26.20
CA LEU A 234 -12.38 -0.05 26.26
C LEU A 234 -13.04 -0.72 27.47
N ALA A 235 -12.99 -0.09 28.66
CA ALA A 235 -13.61 -0.63 29.85
C ALA A 235 -15.15 -0.69 29.75
N GLU A 236 -15.78 0.23 29.07
CA GLU A 236 -17.21 0.21 28.74
C GLU A 236 -17.54 -0.88 27.72
N PHE A 237 -16.71 -1.03 26.69
CA PHE A 237 -16.80 -2.10 25.70
C PHE A 237 -16.73 -3.49 26.35
N ASP A 238 -15.73 -3.73 27.20
CA ASP A 238 -15.52 -5.02 27.85
C ASP A 238 -16.67 -5.37 28.85
N ARG A 239 -17.36 -4.36 29.41
CA ARG A 239 -18.52 -4.54 30.28
C ARG A 239 -19.83 -4.75 29.52
N GLY A 240 -20.00 -4.11 28.37
CA GLY A 240 -21.24 -4.15 27.57
C GLY A 240 -21.18 -5.05 26.34
N GLY A 241 -20.01 -5.48 25.97
CA GLY A 241 -19.71 -6.06 24.66
C GLY A 241 -20.14 -7.52 24.45
N GLN A 242 -20.74 -8.19 25.42
CA GLN A 242 -21.27 -9.55 25.24
C GLN A 242 -22.62 -9.58 24.49
N ASP A 243 -23.38 -8.49 24.51
CA ASP A 243 -24.73 -8.44 23.91
C ASP A 243 -24.73 -7.98 22.42
N ASP A 244 -23.70 -7.25 21.96
CA ASP A 244 -23.65 -6.69 20.61
C ASP A 244 -22.66 -7.41 19.65
N THR A 245 -21.84 -8.32 20.14
CA THR A 245 -20.83 -8.99 19.32
C THR A 245 -21.29 -10.36 18.84
N ASN A 246 -21.72 -10.43 17.60
CA ASN A 246 -21.84 -11.66 16.84
C ASN A 246 -20.47 -12.08 16.24
N GLU A 247 -19.38 -11.60 16.82
CA GLU A 247 -18.00 -11.98 16.44
C GLU A 247 -17.64 -13.29 17.15
N GLN A 248 -17.72 -14.38 16.41
CA GLN A 248 -16.96 -15.57 16.80
C GLN A 248 -15.47 -15.21 16.78
N PRO A 249 -14.69 -15.66 17.78
CA PRO A 249 -13.24 -15.51 17.74
C PRO A 249 -12.71 -16.05 16.38
N PRO A 250 -11.64 -15.46 15.82
CA PRO A 250 -11.04 -15.97 14.59
C PRO A 250 -10.82 -17.48 14.76
N ARG A 251 -11.22 -18.25 13.74
CA ARG A 251 -10.93 -19.68 13.75
C ARG A 251 -9.43 -19.82 13.96
N PRO A 252 -8.98 -20.68 14.91
CA PRO A 252 -7.56 -20.94 15.06
C PRO A 252 -7.03 -21.32 13.69
N SER A 253 -5.90 -20.73 13.29
CA SER A 253 -5.17 -21.14 12.10
C SER A 253 -4.98 -22.64 12.20
N SER A 254 -5.60 -23.41 11.31
CA SER A 254 -5.29 -24.82 11.19
C SER A 254 -3.89 -24.89 10.60
N ASP A 255 -2.89 -24.95 11.45
CA ASP A 255 -1.57 -25.45 11.10
C ASP A 255 -1.77 -26.89 10.61
N ARG A 256 -1.95 -27.01 9.33
CA ARG A 256 -1.81 -28.31 8.65
C ARG A 256 -0.33 -28.54 8.42
N ASP A 257 0.38 -28.86 9.48
CA ASP A 257 1.59 -29.65 9.37
C ASP A 257 1.18 -31.03 8.90
N GLY A 258 1.04 -31.17 7.59
CA GLY A 258 0.82 -32.41 6.90
C GLY A 258 2.17 -32.97 6.54
N GLU A 259 2.67 -33.92 7.36
CA GLU A 259 3.74 -34.83 6.99
C GLU A 259 3.49 -35.39 5.58
N ALA A 260 4.48 -35.19 4.71
CA ALA A 260 4.56 -35.93 3.46
C ALA A 260 5.03 -37.33 3.76
N PRO A 261 4.33 -38.39 3.29
CA PRO A 261 4.89 -39.73 3.34
C PRO A 261 5.99 -39.93 2.30
N ALA A 262 6.99 -40.72 2.69
CA ALA A 262 8.22 -41.09 2.02
C ALA A 262 8.13 -41.48 0.54
#